data_330b56eb1c6b853baa0592278b5f2fd2
#
_entry.id   330b56eb1c6b853baa0592278b5f2fd2
#
_cell.length_a   1.000
_cell.length_b   1.000
_cell.length_c   1.000
_cell.angle_alpha   90.00
_cell.angle_beta   90.00
_cell.angle_gamma   90.00
#
_symmetry.space_group_name_H-M   'P 1'
#
loop_
_entity.id
_entity.type
_entity.pdbx_description
1 polymer ?
#
loop_
_entity_poly.entity_id
_entity_poly.type
_entity_poly.pdbx_seq_one_letter_code
_entity_poly.pdbx_strand_id
1 'polypeptide(L)'
;MFAGIILAARARQGLVTRAMLADVERYATTDYLLDLTRGESDTAAIARRSERVAEFTDLDPALVQRHRGMIDNRVFLHELYRSQGRVGSSFDATITTADPYPSDSRRELPDPVLGGFRGPISNAMLALYATRLNWRPDASYELGNAQANHQWDWGHNVWNPPQSMQSMRNALSREPRLKVLIAHGLFDLVTPYLGTQLLLDQLPPAEADGRIRFSVYPGGHMFYTNDGSRAALRDDAAALFGWS
;
A
#
# COMPACT_ATOMS: atom_id res chain seq x y z
N MET A 1 4.16 0.02 6.51
CA MET A 1 2.83 0.34 7.09
C MET A 1 2.81 1.77 7.63
N PHE A 2 3.62 2.14 8.62
CA PHE A 2 3.60 3.44 9.29
C PHE A 2 3.71 4.66 8.33
N ALA A 3 4.64 4.67 7.38
CA ALA A 3 4.77 5.77 6.42
C ALA A 3 3.53 5.95 5.54
N GLY A 4 2.86 4.88 5.12
CA GLY A 4 1.60 4.95 4.36
C GLY A 4 0.45 5.58 5.16
N ILE A 5 0.36 5.28 6.46
CA ILE A 5 -0.62 5.86 7.38
C ILE A 5 -0.48 7.39 7.46
N ILE A 6 0.74 7.88 7.63
CA ILE A 6 1.02 9.32 7.72
C ILE A 6 0.75 10.05 6.40
N LEU A 7 1.03 9.40 5.29
CA LEU A 7 0.74 9.89 3.95
C LEU A 7 -0.74 10.20 3.74
N ALA A 8 -1.59 9.27 4.13
CA ALA A 8 -3.03 9.45 4.03
C ALA A 8 -3.53 10.61 4.89
N ALA A 9 -2.98 10.79 6.09
CA ALA A 9 -3.30 11.92 6.93
C ALA A 9 -2.92 13.26 6.28
N ARG A 10 -1.72 13.36 5.69
CA ARG A 10 -1.27 14.57 5.00
C ARG A 10 -1.99 14.83 3.67
N ALA A 11 -2.44 13.80 2.95
CA ALA A 11 -3.21 13.96 1.72
C ALA A 11 -4.54 14.72 1.93
N ARG A 12 -5.09 14.71 3.13
CA ARG A 12 -6.26 15.55 3.49
C ARG A 12 -5.98 17.05 3.41
N GLN A 13 -4.73 17.46 3.45
CA GLN A 13 -4.30 18.86 3.51
C GLN A 13 -3.93 19.42 2.12
N GLY A 14 -3.98 18.64 1.05
CA GLY A 14 -3.67 19.10 -0.31
C GLY A 14 -2.79 18.13 -1.11
N LEU A 15 -2.19 18.64 -2.19
CA LEU A 15 -1.27 17.86 -3.04
C LEU A 15 -0.02 17.46 -2.23
N VAL A 16 0.12 16.16 -2.01
CA VAL A 16 1.28 15.56 -1.33
C VAL A 16 2.20 14.91 -2.34
N THR A 17 3.48 15.23 -2.26
CA THR A 17 4.54 14.54 -3.01
C THR A 17 5.39 13.70 -2.07
N ARG A 18 6.07 12.68 -2.58
CA ARG A 18 7.00 11.87 -1.78
C ARG A 18 8.07 12.72 -1.09
N ALA A 19 8.56 13.77 -1.74
CA ALA A 19 9.57 14.65 -1.15
C ALA A 19 9.12 15.30 0.17
N MET A 20 7.82 15.54 0.34
CA MET A 20 7.24 16.11 1.58
C MET A 20 7.20 15.11 2.74
N LEU A 21 7.62 13.89 2.55
CA LEU A 21 7.56 12.79 3.51
C LEU A 21 8.95 12.35 3.98
N ALA A 22 10.00 13.00 3.53
CA ALA A 22 11.37 12.64 3.87
C ALA A 22 11.62 12.61 5.40
N ASP A 23 10.96 13.47 6.16
CA ASP A 23 11.00 13.48 7.62
C ASP A 23 10.32 12.24 8.23
N VAL A 24 9.20 11.81 7.64
CA VAL A 24 8.43 10.63 8.06
C VAL A 24 9.18 9.34 7.70
N GLU A 25 9.70 9.25 6.46
CA GLU A 25 10.49 8.10 6.02
C GLU A 25 11.71 7.91 6.93
N ARG A 26 12.41 9.01 7.23
CA ARG A 26 13.55 8.99 8.17
C ARG A 26 13.12 8.55 9.56
N TYR A 27 12.07 9.16 10.13
CA TYR A 27 11.56 8.80 11.44
C TYR A 27 11.16 7.31 11.52
N ALA A 28 10.46 6.81 10.52
CA ALA A 28 10.01 5.42 10.48
C ALA A 28 11.17 4.41 10.47
N THR A 29 12.33 4.79 9.91
CA THR A 29 13.50 3.92 9.77
C THR A 29 14.57 4.15 10.83
N THR A 30 14.40 5.14 11.72
CA THR A 30 15.32 5.47 12.79
C THR A 30 14.65 5.44 14.16
N ASP A 31 14.17 6.56 14.66
CA ASP A 31 13.70 6.73 16.03
C ASP A 31 12.48 5.83 16.36
N TYR A 32 11.53 5.71 15.42
CA TYR A 32 10.37 4.84 15.62
C TYR A 32 10.79 3.37 15.75
N LEU A 33 11.68 2.91 14.88
CA LEU A 33 12.19 1.54 14.93
C LEU A 33 12.97 1.27 16.21
N LEU A 34 13.82 2.21 16.64
CA LEU A 34 14.55 2.12 17.90
C LEU A 34 13.62 2.07 19.10
N ASP A 35 12.58 2.91 19.15
CA ASP A 35 11.61 2.88 20.24
C ASP A 35 10.76 1.60 20.24
N LEU A 36 10.49 0.98 19.08
CA LEU A 36 9.85 -0.33 19.00
C LEU A 36 10.74 -1.43 19.61
N THR A 37 12.05 -1.41 19.35
CA THR A 37 12.98 -2.43 19.86
C THR A 37 13.17 -2.37 21.38
N ARG A 38 12.86 -1.24 22.02
CA ARG A 38 12.87 -1.09 23.49
C ARG A 38 11.73 -1.84 24.18
N GLY A 39 10.71 -2.24 23.41
CA GLY A 39 9.61 -3.08 23.87
C GLY A 39 8.57 -2.35 24.73
N GLU A 40 7.75 -3.16 25.41
CA GLU A 40 6.59 -2.70 26.15
C GLU A 40 6.90 -2.19 27.57
N SER A 41 8.08 -2.51 28.10
CA SER A 41 8.53 -2.09 29.42
C SER A 41 9.11 -0.68 29.47
N ASP A 42 9.54 -0.13 28.32
CA ASP A 42 10.08 1.25 28.21
C ASP A 42 8.92 2.24 27.97
N THR A 43 8.34 2.73 29.08
CA THR A 43 7.24 3.70 29.03
C THR A 43 7.64 5.03 28.39
N ALA A 44 8.92 5.42 28.50
CA ALA A 44 9.42 6.63 27.87
C ALA A 44 9.50 6.47 26.35
N ALA A 45 9.92 5.32 25.85
CA ALA A 45 9.91 5.03 24.41
C ALA A 45 8.47 4.99 23.86
N ILE A 46 7.53 4.40 24.62
CA ILE A 46 6.10 4.42 24.26
C ILE A 46 5.57 5.85 24.17
N ALA A 47 5.89 6.70 25.15
CA ALA A 47 5.44 8.08 25.14
C ALA A 47 5.96 8.85 23.92
N ARG A 48 7.26 8.79 23.64
CA ARG A 48 7.88 9.47 22.48
C ARG A 48 7.27 9.03 21.16
N ARG A 49 7.16 7.71 20.93
CA ARG A 49 6.59 7.21 19.67
C ARG A 49 5.11 7.55 19.53
N SER A 50 4.34 7.55 20.63
CA SER A 50 2.92 7.92 20.60
C SER A 50 2.72 9.40 20.28
N GLU A 51 3.48 10.29 20.92
CA GLU A 51 3.47 11.73 20.64
C GLU A 51 3.79 11.99 19.15
N ARG A 52 4.88 11.39 18.66
CA ARG A 52 5.33 11.61 17.28
C ARG A 52 4.38 11.04 16.24
N VAL A 53 3.78 9.87 16.51
CA VAL A 53 2.74 9.28 15.65
C VAL A 53 1.49 10.15 15.63
N ALA A 54 1.04 10.66 16.78
CA ALA A 54 -0.12 11.57 16.83
C ALA A 54 0.14 12.85 16.02
N GLU A 55 1.31 13.46 16.16
CA GLU A 55 1.72 14.64 15.40
C GLU A 55 1.71 14.38 13.88
N PHE A 56 2.25 13.25 13.42
CA PHE A 56 2.30 12.93 12.00
C PHE A 56 0.95 12.54 11.40
N THR A 57 0.06 11.92 12.18
CA THR A 57 -1.21 11.37 11.68
C THR A 57 -2.40 12.29 11.90
N ASP A 58 -2.27 13.32 12.73
CA ASP A 58 -3.39 14.17 13.17
C ASP A 58 -4.53 13.38 13.84
N LEU A 59 -4.19 12.22 14.44
CA LEU A 59 -5.11 11.41 15.24
C LEU A 59 -5.14 11.91 16.68
N ASP A 60 -6.24 11.62 17.38
CA ASP A 60 -6.39 11.89 18.81
C ASP A 60 -5.19 11.32 19.60
N PRO A 61 -4.40 12.14 20.30
CA PRO A 61 -3.25 11.67 21.07
C PRO A 61 -3.61 10.61 22.12
N ALA A 62 -4.79 10.67 22.73
CA ALA A 62 -5.23 9.66 23.69
C ALA A 62 -5.51 8.32 23.00
N LEU A 63 -6.03 8.32 21.77
CA LEU A 63 -6.16 7.12 20.95
C LEU A 63 -4.78 6.53 20.65
N VAL A 64 -3.86 7.35 20.15
CA VAL A 64 -2.51 6.89 19.78
C VAL A 64 -1.77 6.34 20.99
N GLN A 65 -1.90 6.98 22.16
CA GLN A 65 -1.32 6.51 23.42
C GLN A 65 -1.91 5.16 23.86
N ARG A 66 -3.22 4.94 23.75
CA ARG A 66 -3.86 3.65 24.04
C ARG A 66 -3.33 2.53 23.14
N HIS A 67 -3.01 2.86 21.89
CA HIS A 67 -2.37 1.94 20.93
C HIS A 67 -0.84 1.95 21.01
N ARG A 68 -0.27 2.66 22.00
CA ARG A 68 1.19 2.71 22.24
C ARG A 68 1.99 3.13 21.00
N GLY A 69 1.44 4.02 20.19
CA GLY A 69 2.02 4.47 18.93
C GLY A 69 2.01 3.41 17.81
N MET A 70 1.30 2.29 17.99
CA MET A 70 1.17 1.22 16.99
C MET A 70 -0.27 1.12 16.50
N ILE A 71 -0.65 1.98 15.56
CA ILE A 71 -1.99 2.02 14.98
C ILE A 71 -2.05 1.04 13.81
N ASP A 72 -3.01 0.10 13.83
CA ASP A 72 -3.28 -0.73 12.66
C ASP A 72 -4.09 0.02 11.59
N ASN A 73 -4.06 -0.47 10.34
CA ASN A 73 -4.72 0.19 9.22
C ASN A 73 -6.22 0.37 9.42
N ARG A 74 -6.87 -0.59 10.05
CA ARG A 74 -8.33 -0.56 10.23
C ARG A 74 -8.74 0.55 11.19
N VAL A 75 -8.11 0.59 12.36
CA VAL A 75 -8.31 1.68 13.33
C VAL A 75 -7.97 3.02 12.70
N PHE A 76 -6.84 3.11 12.01
CA PHE A 76 -6.42 4.33 11.33
C PHE A 76 -7.47 4.86 10.33
N LEU A 77 -7.96 4.01 9.43
CA LEU A 77 -8.91 4.39 8.39
C LEU A 77 -10.28 4.80 8.92
N HIS A 78 -10.72 4.24 10.05
CA HIS A 78 -11.91 4.68 10.75
C HIS A 78 -11.69 6.02 11.46
N GLU A 79 -10.63 6.13 12.24
CA GLU A 79 -10.39 7.32 13.08
C GLU A 79 -10.02 8.55 12.26
N LEU A 80 -9.29 8.38 11.16
CA LEU A 80 -8.90 9.47 10.25
C LEU A 80 -10.11 10.28 9.74
N TYR A 81 -11.22 9.59 9.46
CA TYR A 81 -12.42 10.17 8.87
C TYR A 81 -13.63 10.18 9.81
N ARG A 82 -13.44 9.80 11.08
CA ARG A 82 -14.52 9.68 12.07
C ARG A 82 -15.38 10.94 12.19
N SER A 83 -14.76 12.12 12.26
CA SER A 83 -15.46 13.40 12.37
C SER A 83 -16.39 13.70 11.19
N GLN A 84 -16.18 13.02 10.07
CA GLN A 84 -16.99 13.16 8.86
C GLN A 84 -18.03 12.03 8.72
N GLY A 85 -18.08 11.10 9.69
CA GLY A 85 -18.92 9.89 9.59
C GLY A 85 -18.54 8.98 8.44
N ARG A 86 -17.24 8.92 8.09
CA ARG A 86 -16.73 8.17 6.94
C ARG A 86 -15.59 7.24 7.36
N VAL A 87 -15.33 6.24 6.51
CA VAL A 87 -14.21 5.32 6.62
C VAL A 87 -13.40 5.32 5.33
N GLY A 88 -12.07 5.24 5.46
CA GLY A 88 -11.14 5.20 4.33
C GLY A 88 -10.94 3.81 3.75
N SER A 89 -10.34 3.75 2.56
CA SER A 89 -9.94 2.52 1.90
C SER A 89 -8.48 2.17 2.18
N SER A 90 -8.18 0.89 2.38
CA SER A 90 -6.80 0.40 2.44
C SER A 90 -6.12 0.41 1.08
N PHE A 91 -6.88 0.30 0.00
CA PHE A 91 -6.37 0.36 -1.37
C PHE A 91 -6.03 1.78 -1.83
N ASP A 92 -6.74 2.78 -1.32
CA ASP A 92 -6.41 4.19 -1.50
C ASP A 92 -6.95 4.99 -0.31
N ALA A 93 -6.09 5.36 0.60
CA ALA A 93 -6.48 6.01 1.84
C ALA A 93 -7.17 7.39 1.65
N THR A 94 -7.14 7.96 0.45
CA THR A 94 -7.85 9.20 0.11
C THR A 94 -9.31 8.96 -0.32
N ILE A 95 -9.66 7.72 -0.64
CA ILE A 95 -11.02 7.32 -1.04
C ILE A 95 -11.79 6.87 0.20
N THR A 96 -12.99 7.40 0.36
CA THR A 96 -13.81 7.16 1.55
C THR A 96 -15.25 6.81 1.19
N THR A 97 -15.93 6.10 2.09
CA THR A 97 -17.39 5.88 2.05
C THR A 97 -18.03 6.23 3.40
N ALA A 98 -19.36 6.30 3.46
CA ALA A 98 -20.05 6.43 4.74
C ALA A 98 -19.71 5.24 5.65
N ASP A 99 -19.45 5.53 6.92
CA ASP A 99 -19.18 4.50 7.93
C ASP A 99 -20.52 3.97 8.48
N PRO A 100 -20.87 2.71 8.24
CA PRO A 100 -22.11 2.15 8.77
C PRO A 100 -22.02 1.76 10.26
N TYR A 101 -20.81 1.75 10.85
CA TYR A 101 -20.56 1.35 12.24
C TYR A 101 -19.59 2.31 12.95
N PRO A 102 -19.92 3.61 13.07
CA PRO A 102 -18.98 4.63 13.56
C PRO A 102 -18.55 4.43 15.02
N SER A 103 -19.26 3.59 15.77
CA SER A 103 -18.92 3.24 17.16
C SER A 103 -17.96 2.04 17.28
N ASP A 104 -17.64 1.34 16.19
CA ASP A 104 -16.80 0.13 16.18
C ASP A 104 -15.70 0.21 15.12
N SER A 105 -14.63 0.92 15.45
CA SER A 105 -13.47 1.13 14.57
C SER A 105 -12.65 -0.15 14.26
N ARG A 106 -12.98 -1.26 14.90
CA ARG A 106 -12.32 -2.55 14.64
C ARG A 106 -13.13 -3.45 13.71
N ARG A 107 -14.37 -3.06 13.38
CA ARG A 107 -15.22 -3.86 12.50
C ARG A 107 -14.65 -3.90 11.09
N GLU A 108 -14.58 -5.09 10.54
CA GLU A 108 -14.18 -5.27 9.14
C GLU A 108 -15.33 -4.87 8.21
N LEU A 109 -15.03 -3.98 7.28
CA LEU A 109 -15.96 -3.48 6.27
C LEU A 109 -15.46 -3.86 4.87
N PRO A 110 -16.35 -4.03 3.90
CA PRO A 110 -15.94 -4.08 2.50
C PRO A 110 -15.17 -2.82 2.13
N ASP A 111 -14.00 -3.00 1.53
CA ASP A 111 -13.16 -1.87 1.14
C ASP A 111 -13.88 -0.95 0.15
N PRO A 112 -13.91 0.38 0.36
CA PRO A 112 -14.61 1.33 -0.49
C PRO A 112 -14.21 1.27 -1.98
N VAL A 113 -12.92 1.10 -2.26
CA VAL A 113 -12.40 1.00 -3.63
C VAL A 113 -12.88 -0.28 -4.28
N LEU A 114 -12.65 -1.42 -3.65
CA LEU A 114 -13.05 -2.72 -4.20
C LEU A 114 -14.57 -2.85 -4.33
N GLY A 115 -15.32 -2.32 -3.36
CA GLY A 115 -16.78 -2.30 -3.42
C GLY A 115 -17.31 -1.56 -4.65
N GLY A 116 -16.70 -0.43 -5.01
CA GLY A 116 -17.04 0.35 -6.18
C GLY A 116 -16.74 -0.34 -7.51
N PHE A 117 -15.67 -1.13 -7.59
CA PHE A 117 -15.26 -1.80 -8.83
C PHE A 117 -15.92 -3.16 -9.06
N ARG A 118 -16.33 -3.86 -8.01
CA ARG A 118 -16.78 -5.27 -8.12
C ARG A 118 -17.90 -5.45 -9.13
N GLY A 119 -18.99 -4.70 -9.03
CA GLY A 119 -20.14 -4.83 -9.93
C GLY A 119 -19.81 -4.47 -11.39
N PRO A 120 -19.31 -3.28 -11.66
CA PRO A 120 -18.95 -2.85 -13.03
C PRO A 120 -17.97 -3.79 -13.73
N ILE A 121 -16.90 -4.24 -13.06
CA ILE A 121 -15.90 -5.12 -13.67
C ILE A 121 -16.48 -6.51 -13.91
N SER A 122 -17.25 -7.08 -12.97
CA SER A 122 -17.89 -8.39 -13.16
C SER A 122 -18.82 -8.38 -14.37
N ASN A 123 -19.65 -7.33 -14.51
CA ASN A 123 -20.53 -7.16 -15.65
C ASN A 123 -19.77 -7.01 -16.98
N ALA A 124 -18.70 -6.20 -16.98
CA ALA A 124 -17.87 -6.01 -18.15
C ALA A 124 -17.18 -7.31 -18.59
N MET A 125 -16.71 -8.13 -17.65
CA MET A 125 -16.08 -9.42 -17.95
C MET A 125 -17.08 -10.42 -18.51
N LEU A 126 -18.28 -10.51 -17.95
CA LEU A 126 -19.35 -11.37 -18.49
C LEU A 126 -19.76 -10.95 -19.90
N ALA A 127 -19.88 -9.64 -20.15
CA ALA A 127 -20.15 -9.11 -21.48
C ALA A 127 -19.01 -9.44 -22.47
N LEU A 128 -17.75 -9.29 -22.08
CA LEU A 128 -16.57 -9.65 -22.87
C LEU A 128 -16.63 -11.15 -23.25
N TYR A 129 -16.87 -12.02 -22.29
CA TYR A 129 -16.97 -13.46 -22.50
C TYR A 129 -18.06 -13.80 -23.51
N ALA A 130 -19.24 -13.25 -23.31
CA ALA A 130 -20.39 -13.53 -24.19
C ALA A 130 -20.23 -12.98 -25.61
N THR A 131 -19.62 -11.79 -25.78
CA THR A 131 -19.59 -11.08 -27.07
C THR A 131 -18.31 -11.27 -27.87
N ARG A 132 -17.17 -11.40 -27.18
CA ARG A 132 -15.85 -11.50 -27.83
C ARG A 132 -15.33 -12.91 -27.88
N LEU A 133 -15.60 -13.72 -26.84
CA LEU A 133 -15.11 -15.09 -26.75
C LEU A 133 -16.20 -16.14 -27.10
N ASN A 134 -17.42 -15.69 -27.33
CA ASN A 134 -18.60 -16.54 -27.54
C ASN A 134 -18.74 -17.64 -26.47
N TRP A 135 -18.39 -17.31 -25.23
CA TRP A 135 -18.44 -18.17 -24.07
C TRP A 135 -19.39 -17.62 -23.03
N ARG A 136 -20.37 -18.43 -22.63
CA ARG A 136 -21.36 -18.07 -21.63
C ARG A 136 -21.27 -19.06 -20.48
N PRO A 137 -20.45 -18.77 -19.45
CA PRO A 137 -20.35 -19.63 -18.28
C PRO A 137 -21.67 -19.63 -17.49
N ASP A 138 -22.02 -20.79 -16.94
CA ASP A 138 -23.20 -20.94 -16.05
C ASP A 138 -22.91 -20.45 -14.61
N ALA A 139 -21.76 -19.79 -14.39
CA ALA A 139 -21.32 -19.28 -13.11
C ALA A 139 -21.13 -17.76 -13.14
N SER A 140 -21.27 -17.12 -11.98
CA SER A 140 -20.91 -15.71 -11.80
C SER A 140 -19.40 -15.50 -11.92
N TYR A 141 -18.99 -14.36 -12.47
CA TYR A 141 -17.58 -13.95 -12.43
C TYR A 141 -17.23 -13.39 -11.05
N GLU A 142 -16.33 -14.07 -10.35
CA GLU A 142 -15.81 -13.61 -9.06
C GLU A 142 -14.54 -12.78 -9.27
N LEU A 143 -14.67 -11.46 -9.17
CA LEU A 143 -13.53 -10.52 -9.28
C LEU A 143 -12.46 -10.75 -8.19
N GLY A 144 -12.88 -11.15 -7.00
CA GLY A 144 -12.01 -11.49 -5.88
C GLY A 144 -12.54 -12.73 -5.16
N ASN A 145 -11.78 -13.80 -5.19
CA ASN A 145 -12.11 -15.06 -4.52
C ASN A 145 -11.20 -15.26 -3.31
N ALA A 146 -11.72 -14.95 -2.11
CA ALA A 146 -10.96 -15.10 -0.86
C ALA A 146 -10.58 -16.57 -0.59
N GLN A 147 -11.45 -17.53 -0.96
CA GLN A 147 -11.17 -18.95 -0.78
C GLN A 147 -9.98 -19.40 -1.64
N ALA A 148 -9.92 -18.98 -2.90
CA ALA A 148 -8.79 -19.27 -3.77
C ALA A 148 -7.48 -18.67 -3.22
N ASN A 149 -7.54 -17.44 -2.67
CA ASN A 149 -6.38 -16.81 -2.04
C ASN A 149 -5.90 -17.58 -0.80
N HIS A 150 -6.83 -18.02 0.06
CA HIS A 150 -6.47 -18.80 1.25
C HIS A 150 -5.92 -20.19 0.93
N GLN A 151 -6.36 -20.81 -0.16
CA GLN A 151 -5.91 -22.13 -0.60
C GLN A 151 -4.69 -22.07 -1.51
N TRP A 152 -4.26 -20.88 -1.90
CA TRP A 152 -3.10 -20.71 -2.78
C TRP A 152 -1.81 -21.14 -2.08
N ASP A 153 -1.05 -22.00 -2.74
CA ASP A 153 0.28 -22.35 -2.27
C ASP A 153 1.27 -21.22 -2.59
N TRP A 154 1.55 -20.41 -1.58
CA TRP A 154 2.52 -19.32 -1.67
C TRP A 154 3.97 -19.80 -1.62
N GLY A 155 4.21 -21.11 -1.52
CA GLY A 155 5.56 -21.70 -1.47
C GLY A 155 6.38 -21.27 -0.27
N HIS A 156 5.72 -21.02 0.89
CA HIS A 156 6.38 -20.50 2.07
C HIS A 156 6.13 -21.35 3.33
N ASN A 157 6.98 -21.16 4.32
CA ASN A 157 6.84 -21.72 5.66
C ASN A 157 7.38 -20.73 6.70
N VAL A 158 7.39 -21.12 7.98
CA VAL A 158 7.86 -20.25 9.09
C VAL A 158 9.29 -19.74 8.88
N TRP A 159 10.14 -20.54 8.24
CA TRP A 159 11.55 -20.24 8.02
C TRP A 159 11.81 -19.52 6.70
N ASN A 160 10.87 -19.59 5.76
CA ASN A 160 10.99 -19.02 4.43
C ASN A 160 9.67 -18.29 4.08
N PRO A 161 9.49 -17.05 4.55
CA PRO A 161 8.30 -16.26 4.23
C PRO A 161 8.22 -15.96 2.73
N PRO A 162 7.02 -15.74 2.17
CA PRO A 162 6.85 -15.41 0.76
C PRO A 162 7.58 -14.10 0.44
N GLN A 163 8.51 -14.18 -0.53
CA GLN A 163 9.28 -13.04 -0.99
C GLN A 163 9.80 -13.27 -2.41
N SER A 164 9.94 -12.23 -3.19
CA SER A 164 10.41 -12.28 -4.58
C SER A 164 11.81 -11.68 -4.78
N MET A 165 12.41 -11.09 -3.74
CA MET A 165 13.71 -10.41 -3.85
C MET A 165 14.83 -11.35 -4.28
N GLN A 166 14.88 -12.57 -3.76
CA GLN A 166 15.89 -13.55 -4.17
C GLN A 166 15.73 -13.97 -5.62
N SER A 167 14.48 -14.19 -6.06
CA SER A 167 14.21 -14.53 -7.47
C SER A 167 14.61 -13.39 -8.41
N MET A 168 14.31 -12.14 -8.03
CA MET A 168 14.72 -10.96 -8.78
C MET A 168 16.25 -10.81 -8.85
N ARG A 169 16.97 -11.00 -7.74
CA ARG A 169 18.44 -11.00 -7.71
C ARG A 169 19.02 -12.07 -8.63
N ASN A 170 18.50 -13.28 -8.55
CA ASN A 170 18.93 -14.38 -9.43
C ASN A 170 18.68 -14.08 -10.92
N ALA A 171 17.55 -13.45 -11.25
CA ALA A 171 17.24 -13.05 -12.62
C ALA A 171 18.19 -11.94 -13.12
N LEU A 172 18.42 -10.92 -12.31
CA LEU A 172 19.32 -9.80 -12.62
C LEU A 172 20.78 -10.28 -12.79
N SER A 173 21.23 -11.26 -12.02
CA SER A 173 22.58 -11.81 -12.13
C SER A 173 22.79 -12.67 -13.38
N ARG A 174 21.73 -13.34 -13.86
CA ARG A 174 21.79 -14.22 -15.04
C ARG A 174 21.55 -13.50 -16.36
N GLU A 175 20.76 -12.43 -16.33
CA GLU A 175 20.42 -11.65 -17.53
C GLU A 175 20.88 -10.18 -17.36
N PRO A 176 22.06 -9.85 -17.90
CA PRO A 176 22.61 -8.49 -17.78
C PRO A 176 21.76 -7.40 -18.45
N ARG A 177 20.91 -7.76 -19.42
CA ARG A 177 20.03 -6.83 -20.14
C ARG A 177 18.67 -6.65 -19.47
N LEU A 178 18.37 -7.43 -18.42
CA LEU A 178 17.10 -7.31 -17.71
C LEU A 178 16.99 -5.94 -17.06
N LYS A 179 15.89 -5.27 -17.35
CA LYS A 179 15.49 -4.02 -16.70
C LYS A 179 14.18 -4.25 -15.93
N VAL A 180 14.04 -3.62 -14.79
CA VAL A 180 12.89 -3.79 -13.89
C VAL A 180 12.31 -2.42 -13.54
N LEU A 181 11.03 -2.22 -13.81
CA LEU A 181 10.26 -1.08 -13.31
C LEU A 181 9.40 -1.55 -12.13
N ILE A 182 9.60 -0.94 -10.97
CA ILE A 182 8.81 -1.18 -9.78
C ILE A 182 7.99 0.08 -9.52
N ALA A 183 6.68 -0.07 -9.47
CA ALA A 183 5.73 1.03 -9.41
C ALA A 183 4.80 0.89 -8.21
N HIS A 184 4.64 1.96 -7.46
CA HIS A 184 3.73 2.03 -6.30
C HIS A 184 2.83 3.26 -6.34
N GLY A 185 1.68 3.14 -5.69
CA GLY A 185 0.84 4.29 -5.35
C GLY A 185 1.26 4.91 -4.02
N LEU A 186 1.18 6.23 -3.94
CA LEU A 186 1.61 7.00 -2.78
C LEU A 186 0.73 6.73 -1.55
N PHE A 187 -0.57 6.47 -1.75
CA PHE A 187 -1.58 6.29 -0.70
C PHE A 187 -1.99 4.82 -0.48
N ASP A 188 -1.19 3.89 -1.00
CA ASP A 188 -1.39 2.45 -0.84
C ASP A 188 -1.04 1.99 0.57
N LEU A 189 -2.02 1.46 1.32
CA LEU A 189 -1.82 0.85 2.64
C LEU A 189 -1.79 -0.68 2.60
N VAL A 190 -2.05 -1.30 1.44
CA VAL A 190 -1.95 -2.76 1.24
C VAL A 190 -0.49 -3.15 1.02
N THR A 191 0.18 -2.45 0.10
CA THR A 191 1.60 -2.64 -0.21
C THR A 191 2.34 -1.30 -0.17
N PRO A 192 2.62 -0.75 1.02
CA PRO A 192 3.25 0.57 1.16
C PRO A 192 4.63 0.64 0.50
N TYR A 193 4.86 1.68 -0.30
CA TYR A 193 6.06 1.85 -1.12
C TYR A 193 7.37 1.83 -0.31
N LEU A 194 7.37 2.33 0.93
CA LEU A 194 8.58 2.39 1.77
C LEU A 194 9.11 0.99 2.09
N GLY A 195 8.23 0.00 2.28
CA GLY A 195 8.64 -1.38 2.50
C GLY A 195 9.44 -1.94 1.31
N THR A 196 8.97 -1.68 0.09
CA THR A 196 9.68 -2.07 -1.13
C THR A 196 11.01 -1.31 -1.28
N GLN A 197 11.03 0.00 -0.99
CA GLN A 197 12.26 0.78 -1.01
C GLN A 197 13.33 0.17 -0.09
N LEU A 198 12.97 -0.13 1.16
CA LEU A 198 13.89 -0.74 2.12
C LEU A 198 14.43 -2.10 1.67
N LEU A 199 13.63 -2.88 0.95
CA LEU A 199 14.08 -4.14 0.37
C LEU A 199 15.05 -3.90 -0.80
N LEU A 200 14.80 -2.92 -1.66
CA LEU A 200 15.67 -2.55 -2.76
C LEU A 200 17.03 -2.02 -2.27
N ASP A 201 17.02 -1.27 -1.17
CA ASP A 201 18.24 -0.73 -0.55
C ASP A 201 19.17 -1.84 -0.01
N GLN A 202 18.67 -3.07 0.13
CA GLN A 202 19.48 -4.24 0.49
C GLN A 202 20.17 -4.92 -0.71
N LEU A 203 19.89 -4.47 -1.93
CA LEU A 203 20.53 -5.03 -3.11
C LEU A 203 21.98 -4.53 -3.24
N PRO A 204 22.92 -5.41 -3.63
CA PRO A 204 24.27 -4.97 -3.97
C PRO A 204 24.23 -3.93 -5.10
N PRO A 205 25.04 -2.86 -5.04
CA PRO A 205 25.04 -1.80 -6.05
C PRO A 205 25.24 -2.30 -7.48
N ALA A 206 26.11 -3.29 -7.68
CA ALA A 206 26.38 -3.88 -8.98
C ALA A 206 25.18 -4.61 -9.62
N GLU A 207 24.21 -5.05 -8.81
CA GLU A 207 23.00 -5.70 -9.30
C GLU A 207 21.89 -4.70 -9.68
N ALA A 208 21.90 -3.53 -9.04
CA ALA A 208 20.84 -2.53 -9.18
C ALA A 208 21.21 -1.40 -10.17
N ASP A 209 22.48 -1.22 -10.51
CA ASP A 209 23.01 -0.03 -11.20
C ASP A 209 22.34 0.20 -12.57
N GLY A 210 21.46 1.22 -12.61
CA GLY A 210 20.73 1.65 -13.81
C GLY A 210 19.70 0.66 -14.37
N ARG A 211 19.55 -0.52 -13.78
CA ARG A 211 18.64 -1.57 -14.28
C ARG A 211 17.30 -1.62 -13.54
N ILE A 212 17.25 -1.11 -12.31
CA ILE A 212 16.04 -1.04 -11.51
C ILE A 212 15.59 0.42 -11.43
N ARG A 213 14.36 0.69 -11.88
CA ARG A 213 13.69 1.97 -11.67
C ARG A 213 12.59 1.79 -10.65
N PHE A 214 12.62 2.56 -9.56
CA PHE A 214 11.57 2.61 -8.55
C PHE A 214 10.83 3.93 -8.65
N SER A 215 9.53 3.87 -8.91
CA SER A 215 8.67 5.04 -9.10
C SER A 215 7.45 4.98 -8.19
N VAL A 216 7.09 6.12 -7.60
CA VAL A 216 5.90 6.28 -6.73
C VAL A 216 5.01 7.35 -7.34
N TYR A 217 3.77 6.99 -7.64
CA TYR A 217 2.80 7.83 -8.35
C TYR A 217 1.67 8.30 -7.41
N PRO A 218 1.04 9.45 -7.66
CA PRO A 218 -0.20 9.83 -7.00
C PRO A 218 -1.28 8.77 -7.16
N GLY A 219 -2.00 8.45 -6.07
CA GLY A 219 -3.03 7.40 -6.03
C GLY A 219 -2.68 6.26 -5.08
N GLY A 220 -3.58 5.31 -4.94
CA GLY A 220 -3.43 4.13 -4.08
C GLY A 220 -2.88 2.91 -4.81
N HIS A 221 -3.29 1.72 -4.36
CA HIS A 221 -2.86 0.42 -4.93
C HIS A 221 -3.12 0.29 -6.44
N MET A 222 -4.23 0.85 -6.90
CA MET A 222 -4.58 0.94 -8.32
C MET A 222 -4.34 2.35 -8.87
N PHE A 223 -3.17 2.94 -8.58
CA PHE A 223 -2.80 4.31 -9.01
C PHE A 223 -2.96 4.53 -10.52
N TYR A 224 -2.84 3.49 -11.31
CA TYR A 224 -3.02 3.52 -12.78
C TYR A 224 -4.46 3.80 -13.23
N THR A 225 -5.43 3.81 -12.32
CA THR A 225 -6.80 4.30 -12.59
C THR A 225 -6.85 5.83 -12.69
N ASN A 226 -5.85 6.53 -12.15
CA ASN A 226 -5.66 7.96 -12.33
C ASN A 226 -4.95 8.22 -13.68
N ASP A 227 -5.54 9.07 -14.53
CA ASP A 227 -5.05 9.32 -15.88
C ASP A 227 -3.62 9.88 -15.92
N GLY A 228 -3.29 10.81 -15.00
CA GLY A 228 -1.95 11.38 -14.89
C GLY A 228 -0.91 10.36 -14.47
N SER A 229 -1.23 9.54 -13.48
CA SER A 229 -0.33 8.48 -12.99
C SER A 229 -0.15 7.37 -14.03
N ARG A 230 -1.21 7.02 -14.76
CA ARG A 230 -1.13 6.04 -15.86
C ARG A 230 -0.24 6.56 -17.01
N ALA A 231 -0.37 7.84 -17.37
CA ALA A 231 0.50 8.46 -18.37
C ALA A 231 1.96 8.46 -17.92
N ALA A 232 2.23 8.87 -16.67
CA ALA A 232 3.58 8.86 -16.11
C ALA A 232 4.19 7.45 -16.04
N LEU A 233 3.41 6.43 -15.64
CA LEU A 233 3.85 5.02 -15.65
C LEU A 233 4.24 4.58 -17.08
N ARG A 234 3.44 4.92 -18.09
CA ARG A 234 3.74 4.62 -19.50
C ARG A 234 5.05 5.26 -19.93
N ASP A 235 5.23 6.54 -19.61
CA ASP A 235 6.42 7.30 -20.00
C ASP A 235 7.69 6.76 -19.29
N ASP A 236 7.57 6.37 -18.02
CA ASP A 236 8.64 5.70 -17.27
C ASP A 236 8.99 4.35 -17.88
N ALA A 237 8.00 3.56 -18.27
CA ALA A 237 8.21 2.27 -18.93
C ALA A 237 8.87 2.46 -20.30
N ALA A 238 8.39 3.40 -21.11
CA ALA A 238 8.97 3.73 -22.42
C ALA A 238 10.43 4.16 -22.28
N ALA A 239 10.74 5.03 -21.34
CA ALA A 239 12.12 5.47 -21.06
C ALA A 239 13.03 4.32 -20.61
N LEU A 240 12.54 3.42 -19.71
CA LEU A 240 13.33 2.30 -19.23
C LEU A 240 13.61 1.27 -20.31
N PHE A 241 12.62 0.96 -21.14
CA PHE A 241 12.72 -0.09 -22.17
C PHE A 241 13.15 0.42 -23.53
N GLY A 242 13.33 1.74 -23.70
CA GLY A 242 13.77 2.37 -24.95
C GLY A 242 12.69 2.28 -26.05
N TRP A 243 11.43 2.40 -25.68
CA TRP A 243 10.32 2.52 -26.62
C TRP A 243 10.12 3.98 -26.97
N SER A 244 10.23 4.28 -28.26
CA SER A 244 9.93 5.61 -28.84
C SER A 244 8.52 5.65 -29.43
#